data_e9ace71bb315a037d7fb101bf018be7d
#
_entry.id   e9ace71bb315a037d7fb101bf018be7d
#
_cell.length_a   1.000
_cell.length_b   1.000
_cell.length_c   1.000
_cell.angle_alpha   90.00
_cell.angle_beta   90.00
_cell.angle_gamma   90.00
#
_symmetry.space_group_name_H-M   'P 1'
#
loop_
_entity.id
_entity.type
_entity.pdbx_description
1 polymer ?
#
loop_
_entity_poly.entity_id
_entity_poly.type
_entity_poly.pdbx_seq_one_letter_code
_entity_poly.pdbx_strand_id
1 'polypeptide(L)'
;MKYIITILSLIIIIGCSTTQSNIKVDSLETFNLNNYNDFNIKLNTSNISAEVNPIVLEKFKASLKNAIEETGLEFNQNSNLVFDINFTTKDTVESNRLNHYYSRYYWDYHRYRDDIYTVTQNILRVNLKDLEKDKTVWTVVTVWRNGSNRSISDDDASNILVDEIMLSFL
;
A
#
# COMPACT_ATOMS: atom_id res chain seq x y z
N MET A 1 8.64 42.35 -22.67
CA MET A 1 7.88 41.17 -23.15
C MET A 1 8.72 39.90 -23.30
N LYS A 2 9.98 39.97 -23.79
CA LYS A 2 10.82 38.74 -23.97
C LYS A 2 11.08 37.96 -22.65
N TYR A 3 11.25 38.62 -21.52
CA TYR A 3 11.55 37.97 -20.23
C TYR A 3 10.35 37.31 -19.59
N ILE A 4 9.12 37.74 -19.88
CA ILE A 4 7.89 37.14 -19.36
C ILE A 4 7.65 35.75 -19.97
N ILE A 5 7.96 35.60 -21.25
CA ILE A 5 7.82 34.31 -21.95
C ILE A 5 8.84 33.30 -21.43
N THR A 6 10.05 33.73 -21.06
CA THR A 6 11.10 32.84 -20.50
C THR A 6 10.74 32.36 -19.09
N ILE A 7 10.12 33.22 -18.27
CA ILE A 7 9.68 32.85 -16.92
C ILE A 7 8.47 31.89 -17.00
N LEU A 8 7.55 32.11 -17.92
CA LEU A 8 6.39 31.25 -18.12
C LEU A 8 6.78 29.84 -18.60
N SER A 9 7.84 29.74 -19.44
CA SER A 9 8.38 28.46 -19.90
C SER A 9 9.05 27.64 -18.79
N LEU A 10 9.58 28.27 -17.74
CA LEU A 10 10.25 27.59 -16.63
C LEU A 10 9.28 26.92 -15.66
N ILE A 11 8.03 27.39 -15.59
CA ILE A 11 7.00 26.87 -14.67
C ILE A 11 6.41 25.53 -15.17
N ILE A 12 6.52 25.23 -16.47
CA ILE A 12 5.93 24.03 -17.08
C ILE A 12 6.77 22.76 -16.80
N ILE A 13 8.02 22.89 -16.28
CA ILE A 13 8.91 21.76 -16.07
C ILE A 13 8.78 21.16 -14.65
N ILE A 14 7.88 21.65 -13.82
CA ILE A 14 7.56 20.99 -12.54
C ILE A 14 6.67 19.77 -12.88
N GLY A 15 7.30 18.80 -13.53
CA GLY A 15 6.70 17.51 -13.79
C GLY A 15 6.38 16.84 -12.43
N CYS A 16 5.11 16.55 -12.21
CA CYS A 16 4.70 15.65 -11.14
C CYS A 16 5.52 14.37 -11.26
N SER A 17 6.45 14.15 -10.33
CA SER A 17 7.02 12.84 -10.08
C SER A 17 5.88 11.97 -9.55
N THR A 18 5.20 11.25 -10.44
CA THR A 18 4.26 10.21 -10.03
C THR A 18 5.07 9.11 -9.37
N THR A 19 5.15 9.14 -8.06
CA THR A 19 5.60 7.99 -7.28
C THR A 19 4.66 6.84 -7.62
N GLN A 20 5.18 5.86 -8.36
CA GLN A 20 4.44 4.67 -8.75
C GLN A 20 4.01 3.95 -7.46
N SER A 21 2.73 4.05 -7.10
CA SER A 21 2.20 3.34 -5.93
C SER A 21 2.16 1.84 -6.27
N ASN A 22 2.70 1.00 -5.39
CA ASN A 22 2.61 -0.45 -5.51
C ASN A 22 1.25 -0.96 -4.98
N ILE A 23 0.22 -0.13 -5.08
CA ILE A 23 -1.14 -0.48 -4.70
C ILE A 23 -1.81 -1.16 -5.88
N LYS A 24 -2.34 -2.34 -5.62
CA LYS A 24 -3.18 -3.09 -6.56
C LYS A 24 -4.58 -3.08 -6.02
N VAL A 25 -5.51 -2.60 -6.84
CA VAL A 25 -6.94 -2.53 -6.52
C VAL A 25 -7.69 -3.43 -7.47
N ASP A 26 -8.67 -4.14 -6.94
CA ASP A 26 -9.62 -4.94 -7.71
C ASP A 26 -11.02 -4.80 -7.10
N SER A 27 -12.03 -4.63 -7.94
CA SER A 27 -13.41 -4.41 -7.50
C SER A 27 -14.39 -5.10 -8.44
N LEU A 28 -15.53 -5.50 -7.89
CA LEU A 28 -16.65 -5.97 -8.72
C LEU A 28 -17.27 -4.76 -9.45
N GLU A 29 -17.59 -4.93 -10.74
CA GLU A 29 -18.23 -3.88 -11.55
C GLU A 29 -19.57 -3.39 -10.96
N THR A 30 -20.24 -4.24 -10.20
CA THR A 30 -21.52 -3.92 -9.55
C THR A 30 -21.38 -3.28 -8.19
N PHE A 31 -20.15 -3.12 -7.70
CA PHE A 31 -19.93 -2.52 -6.40
C PHE A 31 -20.10 -1.00 -6.48
N ASN A 32 -20.90 -0.46 -5.55
CA ASN A 32 -21.05 0.97 -5.35
C ASN A 32 -21.18 1.25 -3.84
N LEU A 33 -20.23 1.99 -3.29
CA LEU A 33 -20.17 2.34 -1.87
C LEU A 33 -21.42 3.12 -1.41
N ASN A 34 -22.02 3.92 -2.28
CA ASN A 34 -23.22 4.72 -1.99
C ASN A 34 -24.46 3.88 -1.69
N ASN A 35 -24.42 2.56 -1.93
CA ASN A 35 -25.53 1.66 -1.60
C ASN A 35 -25.54 1.25 -0.12
N TYR A 36 -24.55 1.68 0.67
CA TYR A 36 -24.38 1.33 2.07
C TYR A 36 -24.43 2.58 2.94
N ASN A 37 -24.97 2.47 4.15
CA ASN A 37 -25.07 3.57 5.09
C ASN A 37 -24.10 3.43 6.26
N ASP A 38 -23.69 2.20 6.54
CA ASP A 38 -22.81 1.89 7.66
C ASP A 38 -21.74 0.85 7.27
N PHE A 39 -20.72 0.77 8.09
CA PHE A 39 -19.61 -0.15 7.92
C PHE A 39 -19.04 -0.64 9.25
N ASN A 40 -18.33 -1.75 9.20
CA ASN A 40 -17.53 -2.27 10.30
C ASN A 40 -16.07 -2.46 9.84
N ILE A 41 -15.12 -2.43 10.77
CA ILE A 41 -13.71 -2.73 10.50
C ILE A 41 -13.23 -3.85 11.40
N LYS A 42 -12.70 -4.90 10.80
CA LYS A 42 -12.08 -6.03 11.48
C LYS A 42 -10.59 -6.07 11.15
N LEU A 43 -9.77 -6.23 12.19
CA LEU A 43 -8.34 -6.48 12.06
C LEU A 43 -8.08 -7.97 12.30
N ASN A 44 -7.56 -8.64 11.27
CA ASN A 44 -7.16 -10.03 11.39
C ASN A 44 -5.72 -10.12 11.87
N THR A 45 -5.55 -10.54 13.13
CA THR A 45 -4.24 -10.65 13.79
C THR A 45 -3.65 -12.05 13.78
N SER A 46 -4.35 -13.03 13.20
CA SER A 46 -3.98 -14.45 13.32
C SER A 46 -2.66 -14.84 12.65
N ASN A 47 -2.18 -14.04 11.69
CA ASN A 47 -0.96 -14.31 10.91
C ASN A 47 0.07 -13.18 10.98
N ILE A 48 0.00 -12.35 12.01
CA ILE A 48 0.94 -11.25 12.19
C ILE A 48 2.25 -11.80 12.74
N SER A 49 3.38 -11.43 12.09
CA SER A 49 4.70 -11.69 12.62
C SER A 49 4.89 -11.01 13.98
N ALA A 50 5.60 -11.68 14.89
CA ALA A 50 5.92 -11.13 16.23
C ALA A 50 6.70 -9.79 16.17
N GLU A 51 7.30 -9.48 15.02
CA GLU A 51 8.04 -8.23 14.79
C GLU A 51 7.14 -7.02 14.53
N VAL A 52 5.86 -7.25 14.24
CA VAL A 52 4.90 -6.18 13.94
C VAL A 52 4.29 -5.65 15.22
N ASN A 53 4.47 -4.37 15.48
CA ASN A 53 3.87 -3.72 16.65
C ASN A 53 2.33 -3.63 16.48
N PRO A 54 1.54 -4.28 17.33
CA PRO A 54 0.08 -4.27 17.22
C PRO A 54 -0.53 -2.87 17.40
N ILE A 55 0.14 -1.98 18.16
CA ILE A 55 -0.32 -0.59 18.35
C ILE A 55 -0.37 0.16 17.01
N VAL A 56 0.59 -0.10 16.13
CA VAL A 56 0.65 0.53 14.79
C VAL A 56 -0.54 0.10 13.94
N LEU A 57 -0.92 -1.17 14.01
CA LEU A 57 -2.09 -1.68 13.28
C LEU A 57 -3.40 -1.09 13.81
N GLU A 58 -3.52 -0.89 15.12
CA GLU A 58 -4.69 -0.22 15.70
C GLU A 58 -4.75 1.27 15.31
N LYS A 59 -3.62 1.97 15.23
CA LYS A 59 -3.54 3.34 14.72
C LYS A 59 -3.98 3.40 13.25
N PHE A 60 -3.44 2.52 12.41
CA PHE A 60 -3.84 2.43 11.01
C PHE A 60 -5.35 2.18 10.86
N LYS A 61 -5.90 1.24 11.64
CA LYS A 61 -7.34 0.97 11.68
C LYS A 61 -8.15 2.19 12.08
N ALA A 62 -7.67 2.97 13.08
CA ALA A 62 -8.33 4.20 13.50
C ALA A 62 -8.30 5.27 12.41
N SER A 63 -7.16 5.48 11.74
CA SER A 63 -7.04 6.43 10.61
C SER A 63 -7.94 6.02 9.45
N LEU A 64 -7.97 4.73 9.07
CA LEU A 64 -8.84 4.22 8.03
C LEU A 64 -10.32 4.40 8.39
N LYS A 65 -10.70 4.14 9.66
CA LYS A 65 -12.06 4.39 10.14
C LYS A 65 -12.47 5.84 9.91
N ASN A 66 -11.65 6.79 10.37
CA ASN A 66 -11.93 8.22 10.24
C ASN A 66 -12.09 8.62 8.76
N ALA A 67 -11.20 8.16 7.89
CA ALA A 67 -11.26 8.45 6.47
C ALA A 67 -12.53 7.88 5.79
N ILE A 68 -13.01 6.71 6.22
CA ILE A 68 -14.26 6.15 5.71
C ILE A 68 -15.46 6.95 6.24
N GLU A 69 -15.46 7.37 7.51
CA GLU A 69 -16.51 8.20 8.09
C GLU A 69 -16.63 9.56 7.36
N GLU A 70 -15.51 10.12 6.86
CA GLU A 70 -15.50 11.34 6.03
C GLU A 70 -16.23 11.15 4.69
N THR A 71 -16.39 9.91 4.19
CA THR A 71 -17.22 9.65 3.00
C THR A 71 -18.72 9.62 3.28
N GLY A 72 -19.13 9.75 4.54
CA GLY A 72 -20.53 9.78 4.96
C GLY A 72 -21.07 8.45 5.44
N LEU A 73 -20.25 7.39 5.53
CA LEU A 73 -20.65 6.13 6.14
C LEU A 73 -20.51 6.19 7.67
N GLU A 74 -21.43 5.57 8.40
CA GLU A 74 -21.38 5.51 9.86
C GLU A 74 -20.73 4.20 10.34
N PHE A 75 -19.86 4.30 11.36
CA PHE A 75 -19.28 3.10 11.97
C PHE A 75 -20.31 2.34 12.81
N ASN A 76 -20.53 1.06 12.47
CA ASN A 76 -21.45 0.18 13.18
C ASN A 76 -20.85 -1.22 13.29
N GLN A 77 -20.64 -1.70 14.52
CA GLN A 77 -20.06 -3.04 14.74
C GLN A 77 -20.89 -4.18 14.17
N ASN A 78 -22.19 -3.97 13.96
CA ASN A 78 -23.12 -4.97 13.41
C ASN A 78 -23.37 -4.78 11.91
N SER A 79 -22.63 -3.88 11.24
CA SER A 79 -22.78 -3.67 9.80
C SER A 79 -22.45 -4.92 9.00
N ASN A 80 -23.21 -5.12 7.93
CA ASN A 80 -22.97 -6.18 6.94
C ASN A 80 -21.84 -5.82 5.96
N LEU A 81 -21.47 -4.54 5.87
CA LEU A 81 -20.31 -4.11 5.10
C LEU A 81 -19.07 -4.09 5.99
N VAL A 82 -18.11 -4.96 5.74
CA VAL A 82 -16.95 -5.17 6.61
C VAL A 82 -15.65 -4.93 5.87
N PHE A 83 -14.88 -3.96 6.32
CA PHE A 83 -13.48 -3.80 5.96
C PHE A 83 -12.62 -4.77 6.80
N ASP A 84 -12.09 -5.79 6.14
CA ASP A 84 -11.27 -6.83 6.74
C ASP A 84 -9.79 -6.56 6.44
N ILE A 85 -9.06 -6.07 7.45
CA ILE A 85 -7.66 -5.70 7.35
C ILE A 85 -6.81 -6.93 7.67
N ASN A 86 -5.98 -7.33 6.72
CA ASN A 86 -5.05 -8.44 6.88
C ASN A 86 -3.62 -7.92 6.66
N PHE A 87 -2.75 -8.16 7.62
CA PHE A 87 -1.35 -7.84 7.54
C PHE A 87 -0.51 -9.11 7.62
N THR A 88 0.40 -9.30 6.67
CA THR A 88 1.30 -10.45 6.65
C THR A 88 2.72 -10.02 6.28
N THR A 89 3.70 -10.79 6.72
CA THR A 89 5.10 -10.64 6.30
C THR A 89 5.52 -11.83 5.47
N LYS A 90 6.35 -11.59 4.46
CA LYS A 90 6.89 -12.64 3.60
C LYS A 90 8.38 -12.39 3.36
N ASP A 91 9.18 -13.41 3.63
CA ASP A 91 10.59 -13.39 3.27
C ASP A 91 10.75 -13.82 1.80
N THR A 92 11.44 -12.97 1.05
CA THR A 92 11.80 -13.23 -0.35
C THR A 92 13.31 -13.29 -0.47
N VAL A 93 13.82 -14.29 -1.15
CA VAL A 93 15.25 -14.43 -1.45
C VAL A 93 15.52 -13.68 -2.75
N GLU A 94 16.36 -12.65 -2.68
CA GLU A 94 16.82 -11.91 -3.85
C GLU A 94 18.30 -12.20 -4.08
N SER A 95 18.70 -12.29 -5.36
CA SER A 95 20.11 -12.39 -5.76
C SER A 95 20.49 -11.14 -6.54
N ASN A 96 21.55 -10.45 -6.11
CA ASN A 96 22.18 -9.42 -6.92
C ASN A 96 22.91 -10.07 -8.09
N ARG A 97 22.23 -10.35 -9.18
CA ARG A 97 22.89 -10.56 -10.45
C ARG A 97 23.37 -9.22 -10.96
N LEU A 98 24.55 -8.80 -10.52
CA LEU A 98 25.23 -7.66 -11.12
C LEU A 98 25.35 -7.94 -12.61
N ASN A 99 24.76 -7.05 -13.35
CA ASN A 99 24.59 -7.03 -14.79
C ASN A 99 25.89 -7.46 -15.49
N HIS A 100 25.87 -8.56 -16.19
CA HIS A 100 26.97 -9.21 -16.89
C HIS A 100 27.58 -8.35 -18.02
N TYR A 101 27.22 -7.06 -18.10
CA TYR A 101 27.57 -6.20 -19.24
C TYR A 101 28.95 -5.52 -19.12
N TYR A 102 29.59 -5.52 -17.95
CA TYR A 102 30.84 -4.78 -17.76
C TYR A 102 32.09 -5.65 -17.59
N SER A 103 32.04 -6.97 -17.59
CA SER A 103 33.20 -7.81 -17.27
C SER A 103 33.95 -8.39 -18.48
N ARG A 104 33.90 -7.76 -19.67
CA ARG A 104 34.63 -8.25 -20.84
C ARG A 104 36.12 -7.86 -20.89
N TYR A 105 36.62 -7.09 -19.93
CA TYR A 105 37.99 -6.53 -20.02
C TYR A 105 38.90 -6.75 -18.83
N TYR A 106 38.51 -7.46 -17.78
CA TYR A 106 39.42 -7.77 -16.67
C TYR A 106 39.44 -9.27 -16.38
N TRP A 107 40.59 -9.86 -16.70
CA TRP A 107 40.98 -11.19 -16.28
C TRP A 107 41.29 -11.18 -14.78
N ASP A 108 40.29 -11.12 -13.93
CA ASP A 108 40.49 -11.29 -12.51
C ASP A 108 39.63 -12.44 -11.99
N TYR A 109 40.31 -13.46 -11.54
CA TYR A 109 39.82 -14.75 -11.07
C TYR A 109 39.20 -14.62 -9.67
N HIS A 110 38.54 -13.54 -9.36
CA HIS A 110 37.79 -13.42 -8.12
C HIS A 110 36.41 -14.04 -8.31
N ARG A 111 36.20 -15.13 -7.57
CA ARG A 111 34.92 -15.83 -7.42
C ARG A 111 33.82 -14.78 -7.18
N TYR A 112 33.02 -14.54 -8.19
CA TYR A 112 31.75 -13.85 -8.03
C TYR A 112 30.86 -14.73 -7.14
N ARG A 113 30.79 -14.41 -5.89
CA ARG A 113 29.73 -14.88 -5.02
C ARG A 113 28.50 -14.12 -5.43
N ASP A 114 27.48 -14.81 -5.94
CA ASP A 114 26.14 -14.28 -5.99
C ASP A 114 25.75 -13.98 -4.54
N ASP A 115 25.69 -12.70 -4.19
CA ASP A 115 25.22 -12.32 -2.87
C ASP A 115 23.71 -12.56 -2.85
N ILE A 116 23.36 -13.67 -2.21
CA ILE A 116 21.97 -14.04 -1.93
C ILE A 116 21.61 -13.39 -0.61
N TYR A 117 20.59 -12.54 -0.61
CA TYR A 117 20.08 -11.90 0.61
C TYR A 117 18.57 -12.09 0.73
N THR A 118 18.13 -12.18 1.97
CA THR A 118 16.71 -12.29 2.29
C THR A 118 16.15 -10.88 2.50
N VAL A 119 15.06 -10.56 1.81
CA VAL A 119 14.33 -9.31 1.96
C VAL A 119 12.96 -9.61 2.54
N THR A 120 12.66 -9.05 3.70
CA THR A 120 11.34 -9.13 4.30
C THR A 120 10.41 -8.10 3.64
N GLN A 121 9.33 -8.57 3.06
CA GLN A 121 8.26 -7.77 2.48
C GLN A 121 7.05 -7.77 3.41
N ASN A 122 6.50 -6.60 3.65
CA ASN A 122 5.23 -6.42 4.35
C ASN A 122 4.10 -6.33 3.32
N ILE A 123 3.03 -7.02 3.57
CA ILE A 123 1.85 -7.08 2.71
C ILE A 123 0.64 -6.68 3.56
N LEU A 124 0.03 -5.55 3.21
CA LEU A 124 -1.25 -5.13 3.74
C LEU A 124 -2.32 -5.40 2.69
N ARG A 125 -3.38 -6.09 3.10
CA ARG A 125 -4.56 -6.31 2.28
C ARG A 125 -5.77 -5.81 3.04
N VAL A 126 -6.56 -4.96 2.40
CA VAL A 126 -7.87 -4.57 2.90
C VAL A 126 -8.92 -5.13 1.95
N ASN A 127 -9.78 -5.99 2.45
CA ASN A 127 -10.91 -6.55 1.72
C ASN A 127 -12.19 -5.89 2.21
N LEU A 128 -13.04 -5.48 1.30
CA LEU A 128 -14.40 -5.06 1.60
C LEU A 128 -15.34 -6.22 1.33
N LYS A 129 -16.01 -6.70 2.38
CA LYS A 129 -16.92 -7.85 2.33
C LYS A 129 -18.34 -7.39 2.53
N ASP A 130 -19.23 -7.82 1.67
CA ASP A 130 -20.66 -7.74 1.87
C ASP A 130 -21.14 -9.09 2.45
N LEU A 131 -21.47 -9.07 3.74
CA LEU A 131 -21.87 -10.29 4.46
C LEU A 131 -23.26 -10.80 4.08
N GLU A 132 -24.14 -9.92 3.58
CA GLU A 132 -25.45 -10.34 3.07
C GLU A 132 -25.31 -11.17 1.80
N LYS A 133 -24.38 -10.77 0.94
CA LYS A 133 -24.10 -11.46 -0.33
C LYS A 133 -23.03 -12.54 -0.20
N ASP A 134 -22.38 -12.64 0.97
CA ASP A 134 -21.22 -13.52 1.22
C ASP A 134 -20.11 -13.37 0.16
N LYS A 135 -19.78 -12.12 -0.17
CA LYS A 135 -18.82 -11.80 -1.23
C LYS A 135 -17.83 -10.72 -0.80
N THR A 136 -16.60 -10.86 -1.27
CA THR A 136 -15.66 -9.73 -1.31
C THR A 136 -16.00 -8.89 -2.54
N VAL A 137 -16.37 -7.64 -2.31
CA VAL A 137 -16.82 -6.72 -3.36
C VAL A 137 -15.72 -5.79 -3.85
N TRP A 138 -14.70 -5.59 -3.02
CA TRP A 138 -13.54 -4.79 -3.35
C TRP A 138 -12.33 -5.27 -2.53
N THR A 139 -11.13 -5.10 -3.06
CA THR A 139 -9.88 -5.43 -2.39
C THR A 139 -8.77 -4.50 -2.82
N VAL A 140 -7.93 -4.13 -1.87
CA VAL A 140 -6.68 -3.44 -2.12
C VAL A 140 -5.53 -4.21 -1.50
N VAL A 141 -4.42 -4.28 -2.21
CA VAL A 141 -3.18 -4.90 -1.74
C VAL A 141 -2.03 -3.92 -1.94
N THR A 142 -1.30 -3.66 -0.89
CA THR A 142 -0.05 -2.91 -0.96
C THR A 142 1.09 -3.73 -0.39
N VAL A 143 2.25 -3.62 -1.03
CA VAL A 143 3.47 -4.37 -0.66
C VAL A 143 4.62 -3.39 -0.51
N TRP A 144 5.35 -3.46 0.60
CA TRP A 144 6.56 -2.66 0.80
C TRP A 144 7.65 -3.46 1.48
N ARG A 145 8.89 -3.02 1.35
CA ARG A 145 10.05 -3.62 2.02
C ARG A 145 10.26 -2.94 3.38
N ASN A 146 10.82 -3.67 4.33
CA ASN A 146 11.29 -3.07 5.57
C ASN A 146 12.31 -1.97 5.26
N GLY A 147 12.18 -0.81 5.95
CA GLY A 147 13.03 0.36 5.73
C GLY A 147 12.63 1.24 4.54
N SER A 148 11.52 0.97 3.86
CA SER A 148 10.97 1.90 2.88
C SER A 148 10.25 3.06 3.59
N ASN A 149 10.17 4.23 2.94
CA ASN A 149 9.42 5.39 3.42
C ASN A 149 7.88 5.14 3.47
N ARG A 150 7.44 3.96 3.09
CA ARG A 150 6.07 3.49 3.15
C ARG A 150 6.00 2.38 4.20
N SER A 151 5.76 2.76 5.40
CA SER A 151 5.62 1.81 6.51
C SER A 151 4.44 2.26 7.37
N ILE A 152 3.57 1.33 7.75
CA ILE A 152 2.53 1.64 8.74
C ILE A 152 3.13 1.99 10.12
N SER A 153 4.44 1.82 10.30
CA SER A 153 5.14 2.14 11.56
C SER A 153 5.36 3.64 11.77
N ASP A 154 5.20 4.46 10.74
CA ASP A 154 5.27 5.90 10.79
C ASP A 154 3.87 6.48 10.57
N ASP A 155 3.45 7.42 11.42
CA ASP A 155 2.10 8.00 11.37
C ASP A 155 1.87 8.72 10.03
N ASP A 156 2.87 9.43 9.48
CA ASP A 156 2.76 10.11 8.19
C ASP A 156 2.61 9.12 7.02
N ALA A 157 3.41 8.07 7.01
CA ALA A 157 3.35 7.03 5.99
C ALA A 157 2.05 6.22 6.08
N SER A 158 1.53 6.02 7.29
CA SER A 158 0.23 5.38 7.53
C SER A 158 -0.92 6.22 6.95
N ASN A 159 -0.91 7.53 7.16
CA ASN A 159 -1.92 8.42 6.61
C ASN A 159 -1.87 8.47 5.08
N ILE A 160 -0.68 8.58 4.47
CA ILE A 160 -0.51 8.49 3.02
C ILE A 160 -1.10 7.19 2.47
N LEU A 161 -0.89 6.08 3.15
CA LEU A 161 -1.43 4.79 2.74
C LEU A 161 -2.96 4.74 2.83
N VAL A 162 -3.54 5.34 3.88
CA VAL A 162 -5.00 5.48 4.02
C VAL A 162 -5.56 6.33 2.89
N ASP A 163 -4.94 7.46 2.58
CA ASP A 163 -5.36 8.34 1.48
C ASP A 163 -5.31 7.61 0.13
N GLU A 164 -4.23 6.86 -0.14
CA GLU A 164 -4.11 6.06 -1.36
C GLU A 164 -5.20 4.97 -1.44
N ILE A 165 -5.55 4.34 -0.32
CA ILE A 165 -6.66 3.37 -0.23
C ILE A 165 -7.99 4.06 -0.53
N MET A 166 -8.25 5.22 0.07
CA MET A 166 -9.49 5.96 -0.12
C MET A 166 -9.65 6.47 -1.56
N LEU A 167 -8.58 6.96 -2.17
CA LEU A 167 -8.58 7.36 -3.59
C LEU A 167 -8.95 6.21 -4.53
N SER A 168 -8.76 4.97 -4.13
CA SER A 168 -9.11 3.81 -4.94
C SER A 168 -10.61 3.47 -4.94
N PHE A 169 -11.40 4.14 -4.12
CA PHE A 169 -12.88 4.07 -4.13
C PHE A 169 -13.53 5.09 -5.08
N LEU A 170 -12.78 6.12 -5.51
CA LEU A 170 -13.23 7.16 -6.43
C LEU A 170 -13.07 6.73 -7.88
#